data_de91d21eeb7ce161ff9b63c30aa0f920
#
_entry.id   de91d21eeb7ce161ff9b63c30aa0f920
#
_cell.length_a   1.000
_cell.length_b   1.000
_cell.length_c   1.000
_cell.angle_alpha   90.00
_cell.angle_beta   90.00
_cell.angle_gamma   90.00
#
_symmetry.space_group_name_H-M   'P 1'
#
loop_
_entity.id
_entity.type
_entity.pdbx_description
1 polymer ?
#
loop_
_entity_poly.entity_id
_entity_poly.type
_entity_poly.pdbx_seq_one_letter_code
_entity_poly.pdbx_strand_id
1 'polypeptide(L)'
;MTRIHINASTPYDVVIEAGSLQRIADYIKPLKPNCSIIIVSDSNVAPHYLNLVKTNMINAGYSVCDYVFTAGESSKNAHQLIDLVEYMAAQSLTRKDLLIALGGGVVGDMSGFAAATYLRGIDYVQVPTSLLAAVDSSVGGKTAVNLESGKNLWGAFKQPILVLCDPTTLNTLPDMEWKNGCGEIIKYGFLDVPGLLTQLENKPLIKHRDSVSGVIARCVQAKADIVEQDERESGVRALLNLGHTFGHGIEKASHFEVHHGYAVAIGMVLMAQGAVKHGELDAEALEKLKALIEAHDLPTTTTITKEEILAAAKHDKKSEGATIKIVVPTRYGHSELKVVTHEELATYLD
;
A
#
# COMPACT_ATOMS: atom_id res chain seq x y z
N MET A 1 13.20 14.78 -10.39
CA MET A 1 13.08 13.33 -10.64
C MET A 1 13.91 12.58 -9.62
N THR A 2 13.31 11.65 -8.90
CA THR A 2 13.97 10.67 -8.03
C THR A 2 13.73 9.29 -8.60
N ARG A 3 14.77 8.44 -8.66
CA ARG A 3 14.70 7.06 -9.12
C ARG A 3 15.23 6.16 -8.02
N ILE A 4 14.46 5.16 -7.63
CA ILE A 4 14.80 4.18 -6.61
C ILE A 4 14.75 2.81 -7.25
N HIS A 5 15.88 2.09 -7.22
CA HIS A 5 15.97 0.73 -7.73
C HIS A 5 15.47 -0.26 -6.69
N ILE A 6 14.59 -1.17 -7.08
CA ILE A 6 14.08 -2.25 -6.23
C ILE A 6 14.78 -3.54 -6.66
N ASN A 7 15.66 -4.05 -5.81
CA ASN A 7 16.41 -5.28 -6.03
C ASN A 7 15.60 -6.47 -5.50
N ALA A 8 14.64 -6.93 -6.29
CA ALA A 8 13.78 -8.07 -6.01
C ALA A 8 14.05 -9.20 -7.02
N SER A 9 13.32 -10.32 -6.93
CA SER A 9 13.42 -11.46 -7.87
C SER A 9 13.27 -11.05 -9.35
N THR A 10 12.49 -9.99 -9.61
CA THR A 10 12.46 -9.26 -10.87
C THR A 10 12.73 -7.80 -10.53
N PRO A 11 13.94 -7.27 -10.79
CA PRO A 11 14.30 -5.92 -10.42
C PRO A 11 13.57 -4.90 -11.29
N TYR A 12 13.26 -3.73 -10.70
CA TYR A 12 12.59 -2.63 -11.38
C TYR A 12 12.89 -1.30 -10.71
N ASP A 13 12.52 -0.21 -11.37
CA ASP A 13 12.66 1.12 -10.83
C ASP A 13 11.32 1.72 -10.39
N VAL A 14 11.35 2.47 -9.29
CA VAL A 14 10.32 3.43 -8.92
C VAL A 14 10.79 4.82 -9.32
N VAL A 15 10.08 5.45 -10.23
CA VAL A 15 10.36 6.82 -10.69
C VAL A 15 9.33 7.76 -10.05
N ILE A 16 9.81 8.75 -9.31
CA ILE A 16 8.99 9.78 -8.66
C ILE A 16 9.29 11.11 -9.34
N GLU A 17 8.34 11.61 -10.12
CA GLU A 17 8.55 12.85 -10.89
C GLU A 17 7.21 13.53 -11.20
N ALA A 18 7.11 14.80 -10.78
CA ALA A 18 5.94 15.63 -11.09
C ALA A 18 5.80 15.85 -12.60
N GLY A 19 4.59 15.66 -13.13
CA GLY A 19 4.28 15.77 -14.56
C GLY A 19 4.72 14.58 -15.40
N SER A 20 5.20 13.50 -14.79
CA SER A 20 5.63 12.29 -15.53
C SER A 20 4.50 11.60 -16.25
N LEU A 21 3.27 11.70 -15.76
CA LEU A 21 2.10 11.09 -16.39
C LEU A 21 1.81 11.66 -17.78
N GLN A 22 2.13 12.94 -18.01
CA GLN A 22 1.95 13.61 -19.31
C GLN A 22 2.88 13.06 -20.39
N ARG A 23 3.94 12.35 -20.01
CA ARG A 23 4.94 11.75 -20.90
C ARG A 23 5.24 10.30 -20.52
N ILE A 24 4.24 9.58 -20.09
CA ILE A 24 4.36 8.18 -19.64
C ILE A 24 4.99 7.28 -20.70
N ALA A 25 4.78 7.57 -22.00
CA ALA A 25 5.37 6.83 -23.08
C ALA A 25 6.92 6.89 -23.09
N ASP A 26 7.53 7.97 -22.60
CA ASP A 26 9.00 8.09 -22.54
C ASP A 26 9.61 7.07 -21.56
N TYR A 27 8.85 6.69 -20.53
CA TYR A 27 9.27 5.68 -19.54
C TYR A 27 8.96 4.26 -19.99
N ILE A 28 7.87 4.05 -20.73
CA ILE A 28 7.43 2.72 -21.16
C ILE A 28 8.16 2.26 -22.41
N LYS A 29 8.41 3.16 -23.39
CA LYS A 29 9.01 2.81 -24.67
C LYS A 29 10.37 2.11 -24.59
N PRO A 30 11.29 2.50 -23.69
CA PRO A 30 12.56 1.79 -23.50
C PRO A 30 12.39 0.35 -22.96
N LEU A 31 11.32 0.08 -22.19
CA LEU A 31 11.04 -1.21 -21.56
C LEU A 31 10.24 -2.13 -22.48
N LYS A 32 9.26 -1.56 -23.20
CA LYS A 32 8.29 -2.28 -24.04
C LYS A 32 8.03 -1.52 -25.36
N PRO A 33 8.95 -1.55 -26.32
CA PRO A 33 8.85 -0.71 -27.54
C PRO A 33 7.70 -1.10 -28.48
N ASN A 34 7.28 -2.37 -28.51
CA ASN A 34 6.32 -2.90 -29.46
C ASN A 34 5.39 -3.89 -28.77
N CYS A 35 4.25 -3.42 -28.28
CA CYS A 35 3.22 -4.26 -27.65
C CYS A 35 1.85 -3.58 -27.74
N SER A 36 0.79 -4.34 -27.49
CA SER A 36 -0.52 -3.76 -27.16
C SER A 36 -0.55 -3.42 -25.66
N ILE A 37 -1.36 -2.46 -25.30
CA ILE A 37 -1.47 -1.98 -23.92
C ILE A 37 -2.94 -2.06 -23.47
N ILE A 38 -3.15 -2.63 -22.30
CA ILE A 38 -4.39 -2.44 -21.56
C ILE A 38 -4.15 -1.49 -20.38
N ILE A 39 -4.99 -0.46 -20.24
CA ILE A 39 -5.01 0.43 -19.09
C ILE A 39 -6.17 0.01 -18.20
N VAL A 40 -5.87 -0.40 -16.96
CA VAL A 40 -6.87 -0.75 -15.95
C VAL A 40 -6.98 0.39 -14.95
N SER A 41 -8.21 0.85 -14.70
CA SER A 41 -8.48 1.95 -13.77
C SER A 41 -9.83 1.74 -13.06
N ASP A 42 -10.17 2.62 -12.15
CA ASP A 42 -11.46 2.64 -11.49
C ASP A 42 -12.28 3.90 -11.83
N SER A 43 -13.57 3.89 -11.47
CA SER A 43 -14.51 4.98 -11.78
C SER A 43 -14.18 6.32 -11.14
N ASN A 44 -13.33 6.37 -10.10
CA ASN A 44 -12.90 7.62 -9.47
C ASN A 44 -11.67 8.20 -10.18
N VAL A 45 -10.74 7.37 -10.62
CA VAL A 45 -9.46 7.78 -11.22
C VAL A 45 -9.59 8.01 -12.73
N ALA A 46 -10.34 7.16 -13.43
CA ALA A 46 -10.47 7.21 -14.88
C ALA A 46 -10.91 8.58 -15.43
N PRO A 47 -11.88 9.30 -14.84
CA PRO A 47 -12.30 10.63 -15.32
C PRO A 47 -11.17 11.67 -15.33
N HIS A 48 -10.18 11.54 -14.46
CA HIS A 48 -9.09 12.47 -14.32
C HIS A 48 -7.91 12.15 -15.24
N TYR A 49 -7.56 10.87 -15.39
CA TYR A 49 -6.25 10.51 -15.93
C TYR A 49 -6.28 9.52 -17.10
N LEU A 50 -7.35 8.73 -17.27
CA LEU A 50 -7.38 7.66 -18.30
C LEU A 50 -7.15 8.20 -19.70
N ASN A 51 -7.88 9.27 -20.08
CA ASN A 51 -7.76 9.84 -21.43
C ASN A 51 -6.38 10.43 -21.70
N LEU A 52 -5.74 11.04 -20.69
CA LEU A 52 -4.38 11.56 -20.80
C LEU A 52 -3.39 10.44 -21.09
N VAL A 53 -3.40 9.36 -20.30
CA VAL A 53 -2.51 8.21 -20.47
C VAL A 53 -2.78 7.52 -21.80
N LYS A 54 -4.04 7.24 -22.13
CA LYS A 54 -4.44 6.58 -23.37
C LYS A 54 -3.96 7.36 -24.61
N THR A 55 -4.21 8.67 -24.64
CA THR A 55 -3.79 9.53 -25.75
C THR A 55 -2.28 9.57 -25.90
N ASN A 56 -1.54 9.67 -24.77
CA ASN A 56 -0.09 9.68 -24.79
C ASN A 56 0.49 8.38 -25.38
N MET A 57 -0.07 7.22 -24.99
CA MET A 57 0.37 5.93 -25.51
C MET A 57 -0.01 5.73 -26.99
N ILE A 58 -1.20 6.14 -27.42
CA ILE A 58 -1.62 6.08 -28.84
C ILE A 58 -0.70 6.95 -29.70
N ASN A 59 -0.40 8.18 -29.26
CA ASN A 59 0.51 9.09 -29.97
C ASN A 59 1.94 8.53 -30.08
N ALA A 60 2.35 7.69 -29.12
CA ALA A 60 3.62 6.99 -29.15
C ALA A 60 3.62 5.73 -30.06
N GLY A 61 2.48 5.39 -30.67
CA GLY A 61 2.34 4.31 -31.65
C GLY A 61 1.82 2.99 -31.08
N TYR A 62 1.30 2.95 -29.84
CA TYR A 62 0.75 1.74 -29.23
C TYR A 62 -0.71 1.52 -29.61
N SER A 63 -1.11 0.25 -29.72
CA SER A 63 -2.52 -0.14 -29.69
C SER A 63 -2.98 -0.18 -28.23
N VAL A 64 -4.05 0.55 -27.88
CA VAL A 64 -4.48 0.73 -26.49
C VAL A 64 -5.94 0.41 -26.31
N CYS A 65 -6.25 -0.50 -25.39
CA CYS A 65 -7.60 -0.70 -24.83
C CYS A 65 -7.60 -0.30 -23.34
N ASP A 66 -8.79 -0.16 -22.76
CA ASP A 66 -8.95 0.20 -21.36
C ASP A 66 -10.07 -0.61 -20.70
N TYR A 67 -9.93 -0.83 -19.41
CA TYR A 67 -10.91 -1.47 -18.54
C TYR A 67 -11.11 -0.65 -17.29
N VAL A 68 -12.35 -0.23 -17.03
CA VAL A 68 -12.71 0.59 -15.88
C VAL A 68 -13.77 -0.14 -15.05
N PHE A 69 -13.49 -0.34 -13.76
CA PHE A 69 -14.41 -0.95 -12.82
C PHE A 69 -14.89 0.07 -11.76
N THR A 70 -15.91 -0.29 -11.00
CA THR A 70 -16.43 0.58 -9.93
C THR A 70 -15.38 0.73 -8.82
N ALA A 71 -15.07 1.97 -8.42
CA ALA A 71 -14.10 2.24 -7.36
C ALA A 71 -14.53 1.67 -6.01
N GLY A 72 -13.56 1.31 -5.18
CA GLY A 72 -13.76 0.87 -3.81
C GLY A 72 -13.33 -0.57 -3.55
N GLU A 73 -13.12 -0.88 -2.26
CA GLU A 73 -12.62 -2.18 -1.79
C GLU A 73 -13.59 -3.34 -2.12
N SER A 74 -14.88 -3.06 -2.24
CA SER A 74 -15.89 -4.05 -2.63
C SER A 74 -15.68 -4.64 -4.03
N SER A 75 -15.03 -3.89 -4.91
CA SER A 75 -14.68 -4.35 -6.26
C SER A 75 -13.41 -5.22 -6.29
N LYS A 76 -12.63 -5.24 -5.20
CA LYS A 76 -11.41 -6.06 -5.09
C LYS A 76 -11.76 -7.51 -4.78
N ASN A 77 -12.41 -8.20 -5.69
CA ASN A 77 -12.94 -9.56 -5.48
C ASN A 77 -12.68 -10.48 -6.66
N ALA A 78 -12.96 -11.78 -6.48
CA ALA A 78 -12.72 -12.82 -7.48
C ALA A 78 -13.53 -12.61 -8.79
N HIS A 79 -14.78 -12.15 -8.69
CA HIS A 79 -15.63 -11.96 -9.87
C HIS A 79 -15.08 -10.83 -10.74
N GLN A 80 -14.72 -9.70 -10.16
CA GLN A 80 -14.14 -8.57 -10.89
C GLN A 80 -12.78 -8.92 -11.52
N LEU A 81 -11.98 -9.77 -10.85
CA LEU A 81 -10.74 -10.29 -11.44
C LEU A 81 -11.01 -11.17 -12.65
N ILE A 82 -12.00 -12.06 -12.60
CA ILE A 82 -12.38 -12.93 -13.71
C ILE A 82 -12.87 -12.07 -14.90
N ASP A 83 -13.73 -11.08 -14.64
CA ASP A 83 -14.22 -10.15 -15.67
C ASP A 83 -13.07 -9.40 -16.36
N LEU A 84 -12.08 -8.94 -15.60
CA LEU A 84 -10.88 -8.30 -16.16
C LEU A 84 -10.09 -9.26 -17.04
N VAL A 85 -9.83 -10.48 -16.58
CA VAL A 85 -9.05 -11.48 -17.31
C VAL A 85 -9.79 -11.93 -18.59
N GLU A 86 -11.11 -12.12 -18.56
CA GLU A 86 -11.94 -12.41 -19.74
C GLU A 86 -11.91 -11.25 -20.74
N TYR A 87 -11.98 -10.01 -20.25
CA TYR A 87 -11.84 -8.84 -21.11
C TYR A 87 -10.46 -8.79 -21.78
N MET A 88 -9.38 -9.06 -21.06
CA MET A 88 -8.02 -9.15 -21.60
C MET A 88 -7.94 -10.19 -22.72
N ALA A 89 -8.56 -11.36 -22.55
CA ALA A 89 -8.62 -12.42 -23.55
C ALA A 89 -9.42 -11.99 -24.79
N ALA A 90 -10.58 -11.33 -24.60
CA ALA A 90 -11.41 -10.81 -25.69
C ALA A 90 -10.69 -9.74 -26.51
N GLN A 91 -9.78 -8.95 -25.91
CA GLN A 91 -8.90 -8.01 -26.62
C GLN A 91 -7.71 -8.69 -27.32
N SER A 92 -7.62 -10.02 -27.25
CA SER A 92 -6.53 -10.80 -27.87
C SER A 92 -5.13 -10.42 -27.36
N LEU A 93 -5.01 -10.00 -26.09
CA LEU A 93 -3.73 -9.68 -25.51
C LEU A 93 -2.85 -10.93 -25.39
N THR A 94 -1.57 -10.77 -25.63
CA THR A 94 -0.55 -11.82 -25.62
C THR A 94 0.42 -11.67 -24.46
N ARG A 95 1.33 -12.64 -24.24
CA ARG A 95 2.40 -12.54 -23.25
C ARG A 95 3.39 -11.39 -23.47
N LYS A 96 3.40 -10.81 -24.67
CA LYS A 96 4.31 -9.69 -25.00
C LYS A 96 3.69 -8.33 -24.68
N ASP A 97 2.39 -8.30 -24.40
CA ASP A 97 1.64 -7.08 -24.15
C ASP A 97 1.81 -6.59 -22.72
N LEU A 98 1.34 -5.39 -22.46
CA LEU A 98 1.57 -4.67 -21.21
C LEU A 98 0.25 -4.27 -20.55
N LEU A 99 0.16 -4.47 -19.24
CA LEU A 99 -0.89 -3.91 -18.41
C LEU A 99 -0.39 -2.67 -17.68
N ILE A 100 -1.12 -1.56 -17.75
CA ILE A 100 -0.89 -0.35 -16.95
C ILE A 100 -1.97 -0.28 -15.88
N ALA A 101 -1.59 -0.38 -14.62
CA ALA A 101 -2.44 -0.20 -13.45
C ALA A 101 -2.47 1.29 -13.07
N LEU A 102 -3.51 2.02 -13.48
CA LEU A 102 -3.66 3.45 -13.25
C LEU A 102 -4.66 3.70 -12.11
N GLY A 103 -4.20 3.80 -10.88
CA GLY A 103 -5.10 3.95 -9.74
C GLY A 103 -4.48 3.82 -8.36
N GLY A 104 -5.34 3.67 -7.35
CA GLY A 104 -4.95 3.39 -5.98
C GLY A 104 -4.57 1.92 -5.74
N GLY A 105 -4.48 1.53 -4.45
CA GLY A 105 -4.08 0.17 -4.06
C GLY A 105 -4.99 -0.93 -4.60
N VAL A 106 -6.30 -0.72 -4.68
CA VAL A 106 -7.27 -1.68 -5.24
C VAL A 106 -6.94 -1.98 -6.70
N VAL A 107 -6.72 -0.92 -7.50
CA VAL A 107 -6.36 -1.05 -8.92
C VAL A 107 -5.01 -1.76 -9.06
N GLY A 108 -4.01 -1.35 -8.27
CA GLY A 108 -2.67 -1.94 -8.30
C GLY A 108 -2.66 -3.43 -7.99
N ASP A 109 -3.33 -3.83 -6.89
CA ASP A 109 -3.38 -5.22 -6.44
C ASP A 109 -4.13 -6.11 -7.42
N MET A 110 -5.31 -5.70 -7.87
CA MET A 110 -6.12 -6.47 -8.79
C MET A 110 -5.47 -6.59 -10.17
N SER A 111 -4.93 -5.50 -10.69
CA SER A 111 -4.20 -5.48 -11.96
C SER A 111 -2.93 -6.33 -11.92
N GLY A 112 -2.17 -6.22 -10.82
CA GLY A 112 -0.96 -7.03 -10.64
C GLY A 112 -1.28 -8.52 -10.53
N PHE A 113 -2.39 -8.90 -9.88
CA PHE A 113 -2.81 -10.30 -9.82
C PHE A 113 -3.37 -10.79 -11.16
N ALA A 114 -4.10 -9.97 -11.91
CA ALA A 114 -4.47 -10.28 -13.29
C ALA A 114 -3.21 -10.51 -14.15
N ALA A 115 -2.22 -9.62 -14.05
CA ALA A 115 -0.95 -9.76 -14.76
C ALA A 115 -0.15 -11.00 -14.35
N ALA A 116 -0.26 -11.45 -13.08
CA ALA A 116 0.39 -12.67 -12.61
C ALA A 116 -0.24 -13.94 -13.18
N THR A 117 -1.55 -13.94 -13.40
CA THR A 117 -2.33 -15.14 -13.74
C THR A 117 -2.67 -15.24 -15.22
N TYR A 118 -2.94 -14.14 -15.90
CA TYR A 118 -3.24 -14.11 -17.31
C TYR A 118 -2.07 -14.67 -18.12
N LEU A 119 -2.35 -15.71 -18.96
CA LEU A 119 -1.36 -16.44 -19.76
C LEU A 119 -0.13 -16.95 -18.97
N ARG A 120 -0.26 -17.17 -17.66
CA ARG A 120 0.80 -17.54 -16.72
C ARG A 120 1.82 -16.43 -16.46
N GLY A 121 1.43 -15.21 -16.72
CA GLY A 121 2.21 -14.00 -16.43
C GLY A 121 2.45 -13.12 -17.66
N ILE A 122 2.07 -11.85 -17.51
CA ILE A 122 2.44 -10.75 -18.42
C ILE A 122 3.13 -9.65 -17.62
N ASP A 123 3.78 -8.72 -18.34
CA ASP A 123 4.38 -7.56 -17.68
C ASP A 123 3.32 -6.53 -17.31
N TYR A 124 3.58 -5.80 -16.23
CA TYR A 124 2.73 -4.68 -15.86
C TYR A 124 3.53 -3.51 -15.27
N VAL A 125 2.94 -2.33 -15.36
CA VAL A 125 3.43 -1.07 -14.79
C VAL A 125 2.41 -0.57 -13.80
N GLN A 126 2.86 -0.09 -12.64
CA GLN A 126 2.00 0.60 -11.69
C GLN A 126 2.13 2.11 -11.82
N VAL A 127 1.00 2.79 -11.86
CA VAL A 127 0.88 4.25 -11.83
C VAL A 127 -0.01 4.61 -10.62
N PRO A 128 0.60 4.70 -9.42
CA PRO A 128 -0.16 4.97 -8.20
C PRO A 128 -0.71 6.40 -8.21
N THR A 129 -2.01 6.54 -7.92
CA THR A 129 -2.71 7.84 -7.88
C THR A 129 -3.29 8.15 -6.50
N SER A 130 -3.11 7.27 -5.51
CA SER A 130 -3.39 7.57 -4.10
C SER A 130 -2.10 7.64 -3.30
N LEU A 131 -2.12 8.38 -2.18
CA LEU A 131 -0.94 8.54 -1.33
C LEU A 131 -0.50 7.19 -0.75
N LEU A 132 -1.46 6.37 -0.29
CA LEU A 132 -1.20 5.02 0.23
C LEU A 132 -0.51 4.15 -0.82
N ALA A 133 -0.98 4.19 -2.07
CA ALA A 133 -0.35 3.42 -3.14
C ALA A 133 1.06 3.95 -3.48
N ALA A 134 1.26 5.26 -3.48
CA ALA A 134 2.54 5.88 -3.79
C ALA A 134 3.62 5.56 -2.75
N VAL A 135 3.26 5.47 -1.45
CA VAL A 135 4.23 5.24 -0.37
C VAL A 135 4.39 3.76 0.00
N ASP A 136 3.40 2.92 -0.32
CA ASP A 136 3.39 1.53 0.17
C ASP A 136 2.95 0.51 -0.88
N SER A 137 1.66 0.38 -1.22
CA SER A 137 1.15 -0.81 -1.90
C SER A 137 1.72 -1.04 -3.30
N SER A 138 2.22 -0.02 -4.01
CA SER A 138 2.84 -0.17 -5.33
C SER A 138 4.22 -0.85 -5.32
N VAL A 139 4.83 -1.05 -4.14
CA VAL A 139 6.19 -1.59 -3.99
C VAL A 139 6.18 -2.96 -3.34
N GLY A 140 7.01 -3.88 -3.84
CA GLY A 140 7.26 -5.18 -3.21
C GLY A 140 6.37 -6.32 -3.68
N GLY A 141 5.60 -6.10 -4.76
CA GLY A 141 4.97 -7.15 -5.57
C GLY A 141 3.84 -7.96 -4.93
N LYS A 142 3.34 -7.58 -3.75
CA LYS A 142 2.14 -8.21 -3.19
C LYS A 142 0.93 -7.80 -4.02
N THR A 143 0.24 -8.75 -4.62
CA THR A 143 -0.97 -8.54 -5.42
C THR A 143 -2.03 -9.55 -5.03
N ALA A 144 -3.27 -9.12 -4.86
CA ALA A 144 -4.32 -10.01 -4.39
C ALA A 144 -5.72 -9.45 -4.62
N VAL A 145 -6.71 -10.33 -4.48
CA VAL A 145 -8.11 -9.99 -4.31
C VAL A 145 -8.67 -10.58 -3.02
N ASN A 146 -9.79 -10.04 -2.59
CA ASN A 146 -10.50 -10.47 -1.40
C ASN A 146 -11.37 -11.69 -1.71
N LEU A 147 -11.55 -12.54 -0.70
CA LEU A 147 -12.53 -13.60 -0.65
C LEU A 147 -13.55 -13.30 0.44
N GLU A 148 -14.68 -14.01 0.47
CA GLU A 148 -15.68 -13.89 1.54
C GLU A 148 -15.07 -14.17 2.93
N SER A 149 -14.08 -15.07 2.98
CA SER A 149 -13.38 -15.44 4.21
C SER A 149 -12.37 -14.40 4.72
N GLY A 150 -11.97 -13.41 3.88
CA GLY A 150 -11.05 -12.35 4.31
C GLY A 150 -10.34 -11.60 3.18
N LYS A 151 -9.69 -10.49 3.57
CA LYS A 151 -8.92 -9.64 2.66
C LYS A 151 -7.64 -10.32 2.17
N ASN A 152 -7.28 -10.04 0.91
CA ASN A 152 -5.99 -10.40 0.29
C ASN A 152 -5.63 -11.90 0.41
N LEU A 153 -6.66 -12.79 0.46
CA LEU A 153 -6.44 -14.23 0.62
C LEU A 153 -6.05 -14.94 -0.68
N TRP A 154 -6.40 -14.38 -1.83
CA TRP A 154 -6.10 -14.96 -3.12
C TRP A 154 -5.22 -14.01 -3.93
N GLY A 155 -3.95 -14.35 -4.06
CA GLY A 155 -2.98 -13.46 -4.67
C GLY A 155 -1.68 -14.15 -5.08
N ALA A 156 -0.78 -13.34 -5.58
CA ALA A 156 0.55 -13.74 -6.00
C ALA A 156 1.59 -12.65 -5.70
N PHE A 157 2.85 -13.03 -5.59
CA PHE A 157 3.95 -12.09 -5.68
C PHE A 157 4.25 -11.85 -7.15
N LYS A 158 3.97 -10.65 -7.65
CA LYS A 158 4.25 -10.19 -9.01
C LYS A 158 4.89 -8.82 -8.97
N GLN A 159 6.17 -8.75 -9.31
CA GLN A 159 6.86 -7.46 -9.40
C GLN A 159 6.44 -6.73 -10.69
N PRO A 160 6.19 -5.41 -10.65
CA PRO A 160 6.01 -4.60 -11.85
C PRO A 160 7.35 -4.45 -12.58
N ILE A 161 7.33 -4.07 -13.86
CA ILE A 161 8.56 -3.69 -14.57
C ILE A 161 8.93 -2.22 -14.37
N LEU A 162 8.00 -1.42 -13.84
CA LEU A 162 8.15 -0.02 -13.50
C LEU A 162 7.03 0.40 -12.54
N VAL A 163 7.35 1.26 -11.59
CA VAL A 163 6.37 2.10 -10.87
C VAL A 163 6.62 3.54 -11.26
N LEU A 164 5.64 4.18 -11.88
CA LEU A 164 5.71 5.59 -12.26
C LEU A 164 4.80 6.41 -11.35
N CYS A 165 5.39 7.05 -10.36
CA CYS A 165 4.70 7.88 -9.39
C CYS A 165 4.78 9.36 -9.81
N ASP A 166 3.67 9.92 -10.23
CA ASP A 166 3.52 11.35 -10.47
C ASP A 166 2.82 12.00 -9.28
N PRO A 167 3.54 12.74 -8.42
CA PRO A 167 2.92 13.36 -7.25
C PRO A 167 1.80 14.36 -7.58
N THR A 168 1.73 14.85 -8.82
CA THR A 168 0.65 15.77 -9.23
C THR A 168 -0.70 15.09 -9.31
N THR A 169 -0.75 13.75 -9.44
CA THR A 169 -2.01 13.00 -9.40
C THR A 169 -2.70 13.08 -8.04
N LEU A 170 -1.94 13.35 -6.99
CA LEU A 170 -2.47 13.53 -5.64
C LEU A 170 -3.26 14.83 -5.46
N ASN A 171 -3.20 15.78 -6.42
CA ASN A 171 -3.98 17.02 -6.35
C ASN A 171 -5.48 16.80 -6.47
N THR A 172 -5.92 15.70 -7.07
CA THR A 172 -7.34 15.31 -7.17
C THR A 172 -7.77 14.34 -6.06
N LEU A 173 -6.83 13.92 -5.21
CA LEU A 173 -7.11 12.95 -4.16
C LEU A 173 -7.93 13.61 -3.02
N PRO A 174 -9.07 13.03 -2.61
CA PRO A 174 -9.85 13.53 -1.48
C PRO A 174 -9.04 13.55 -0.17
N ASP A 175 -9.37 14.49 0.71
CA ASP A 175 -8.68 14.66 2.01
C ASP A 175 -8.66 13.37 2.85
N MET A 176 -9.75 12.62 2.82
CA MET A 176 -9.85 11.34 3.51
C MET A 176 -8.76 10.34 3.04
N GLU A 177 -8.51 10.26 1.74
CA GLU A 177 -7.49 9.38 1.17
C GLU A 177 -6.06 9.91 1.40
N TRP A 178 -5.90 11.25 1.53
CA TRP A 178 -4.65 11.82 2.02
C TRP A 178 -4.34 11.37 3.45
N LYS A 179 -5.31 11.48 4.35
CA LYS A 179 -5.19 11.01 5.74
C LYS A 179 -4.93 9.51 5.78
N ASN A 180 -5.64 8.74 4.96
CA ASN A 180 -5.44 7.30 4.81
C ASN A 180 -3.97 6.96 4.50
N GLY A 181 -3.35 7.65 3.54
CA GLY A 181 -1.92 7.48 3.25
C GLY A 181 -0.98 7.94 4.37
N CYS A 182 -1.36 8.96 5.15
CA CYS A 182 -0.55 9.44 6.28
C CYS A 182 -0.39 8.39 7.38
N GLY A 183 -1.36 7.51 7.60
CA GLY A 183 -1.24 6.40 8.55
C GLY A 183 -0.04 5.51 8.24
N GLU A 184 0.14 5.13 6.98
CA GLU A 184 1.29 4.34 6.53
C GLU A 184 2.60 5.13 6.61
N ILE A 185 2.60 6.41 6.27
CA ILE A 185 3.80 7.24 6.37
C ILE A 185 4.30 7.33 7.81
N ILE A 186 3.40 7.51 8.78
CA ILE A 186 3.75 7.52 10.21
C ILE A 186 4.32 6.17 10.63
N LYS A 187 3.75 5.06 10.15
CA LYS A 187 4.31 3.71 10.35
C LYS A 187 5.78 3.63 9.92
N TYR A 188 6.11 4.11 8.72
CA TYR A 188 7.51 4.16 8.27
C TYR A 188 8.41 4.98 9.18
N GLY A 189 7.90 6.05 9.78
CA GLY A 189 8.63 6.84 10.76
C GLY A 189 9.09 6.03 11.99
N PHE A 190 8.38 4.95 12.33
CA PHE A 190 8.73 4.02 13.42
C PHE A 190 9.55 2.81 12.97
N LEU A 191 10.05 2.81 11.74
CA LEU A 191 10.90 1.77 11.15
C LEU A 191 12.32 2.29 10.84
N ASP A 192 12.87 3.14 11.71
CA ASP A 192 14.21 3.73 11.59
C ASP A 192 14.46 4.53 10.30
N VAL A 193 13.44 5.17 9.73
CA VAL A 193 13.63 6.02 8.55
C VAL A 193 14.19 7.39 8.97
N PRO A 194 15.47 7.69 8.65
CA PRO A 194 16.13 8.88 9.20
C PRO A 194 15.42 10.18 8.85
N GLY A 195 15.13 10.98 9.87
CA GLY A 195 14.56 12.32 9.75
C GLY A 195 13.11 12.38 9.24
N LEU A 196 12.43 11.24 9.03
CA LEU A 196 11.03 11.23 8.58
C LEU A 196 10.12 11.78 9.69
N LEU A 197 10.21 11.27 10.92
CA LEU A 197 9.41 11.77 12.05
C LEU A 197 9.62 13.27 12.29
N THR A 198 10.87 13.72 12.34
CA THR A 198 11.19 15.16 12.51
C THR A 198 10.58 16.02 11.41
N GLN A 199 10.57 15.52 10.17
CA GLN A 199 9.92 16.22 9.05
C GLN A 199 8.40 16.30 9.26
N LEU A 200 7.76 15.20 9.66
CA LEU A 200 6.32 15.13 9.87
C LEU A 200 5.86 15.97 11.07
N GLU A 201 6.65 16.01 12.15
CA GLU A 201 6.40 16.86 13.33
C GLU A 201 6.44 18.34 12.96
N ASN A 202 7.49 18.77 12.26
CA ASN A 202 7.68 20.16 11.89
C ASN A 202 6.73 20.63 10.78
N LYS A 203 6.36 19.72 9.87
CA LYS A 203 5.50 19.99 8.71
C LYS A 203 4.51 18.85 8.52
N PRO A 204 3.40 18.82 9.26
CA PRO A 204 2.36 17.83 9.06
C PRO A 204 1.90 17.79 7.59
N LEU A 205 1.99 16.62 6.97
CA LEU A 205 1.84 16.47 5.52
C LEU A 205 0.45 16.87 5.02
N ILE A 206 -0.57 16.68 5.84
CA ILE A 206 -1.94 17.11 5.50
C ILE A 206 -2.05 18.62 5.26
N LYS A 207 -1.19 19.42 5.88
CA LYS A 207 -1.11 20.88 5.75
C LYS A 207 -0.01 21.35 4.79
N HIS A 208 0.95 20.48 4.46
CA HIS A 208 2.15 20.78 3.69
C HIS A 208 2.34 19.77 2.56
N ARG A 209 1.33 19.62 1.69
CA ARG A 209 1.28 18.63 0.58
C ARG A 209 2.37 18.83 -0.47
N ASP A 210 2.91 20.03 -0.59
CA ASP A 210 4.05 20.37 -1.45
C ASP A 210 5.33 19.58 -1.12
N SER A 211 5.48 19.11 0.11
CA SER A 211 6.61 18.30 0.55
C SER A 211 6.49 16.80 0.25
N VAL A 212 5.37 16.35 -0.35
CA VAL A 212 5.01 14.93 -0.49
C VAL A 212 6.03 14.10 -1.28
N SER A 213 6.62 14.66 -2.34
CA SER A 213 7.57 13.92 -3.19
C SER A 213 8.78 13.37 -2.40
N GLY A 214 9.30 14.18 -1.48
CA GLY A 214 10.41 13.76 -0.62
C GLY A 214 10.00 12.70 0.41
N VAL A 215 8.77 12.79 0.92
CA VAL A 215 8.21 11.80 1.85
C VAL A 215 7.98 10.46 1.12
N ILE A 216 7.38 10.48 -0.07
CA ILE A 216 7.21 9.28 -0.91
C ILE A 216 8.57 8.61 -1.14
N ALA A 217 9.58 9.38 -1.54
CA ALA A 217 10.91 8.82 -1.80
C ALA A 217 11.51 8.12 -0.58
N ARG A 218 11.36 8.67 0.63
CA ARG A 218 11.85 8.05 1.87
C ARG A 218 11.10 6.76 2.22
N CYS A 219 9.77 6.76 2.10
CA CYS A 219 8.96 5.56 2.36
C CYS A 219 9.27 4.45 1.35
N VAL A 220 9.37 4.79 0.05
CA VAL A 220 9.73 3.84 -1.01
C VAL A 220 11.12 3.27 -0.80
N GLN A 221 12.12 4.10 -0.43
CA GLN A 221 13.47 3.61 -0.13
C GLN A 221 13.47 2.66 1.06
N ALA A 222 12.81 3.04 2.16
CA ALA A 222 12.71 2.16 3.33
C ALA A 222 12.05 0.82 3.00
N LYS A 223 11.01 0.83 2.16
CA LYS A 223 10.38 -0.41 1.70
C LYS A 223 11.27 -1.22 0.78
N ALA A 224 12.01 -0.55 -0.12
CA ALA A 224 12.99 -1.20 -0.99
C ALA A 224 14.03 -1.97 -0.19
N ASP A 225 14.63 -1.32 0.82
CA ASP A 225 15.65 -1.90 1.69
C ASP A 225 15.15 -3.15 2.44
N ILE A 226 13.89 -3.13 2.87
CA ILE A 226 13.22 -4.26 3.54
C ILE A 226 12.89 -5.39 2.54
N VAL A 227 12.37 -5.04 1.35
CA VAL A 227 11.99 -6.01 0.30
C VAL A 227 13.21 -6.73 -0.25
N GLU A 228 14.34 -6.04 -0.41
CA GLU A 228 15.60 -6.63 -0.83
C GLU A 228 16.09 -7.71 0.13
N GLN A 229 15.90 -7.52 1.43
CA GLN A 229 16.28 -8.48 2.46
C GLN A 229 15.28 -9.64 2.59
N ASP A 230 14.00 -9.39 2.33
CA ASP A 230 12.92 -10.36 2.56
C ASP A 230 11.72 -10.11 1.63
N GLU A 231 11.85 -10.52 0.36
CA GLU A 231 10.80 -10.30 -0.63
C GLU A 231 9.46 -10.97 -0.26
N ARG A 232 9.52 -12.15 0.39
CA ARG A 232 8.33 -13.00 0.64
C ARG A 232 7.74 -12.90 2.04
N GLU A 233 8.24 -11.96 2.86
CA GLU A 233 7.74 -11.74 4.24
C GLU A 233 7.88 -12.98 5.15
N SER A 234 9.00 -13.63 5.07
CA SER A 234 9.34 -14.74 5.99
C SER A 234 10.06 -14.26 7.26
N GLY A 235 10.62 -13.04 7.26
CA GLY A 235 11.45 -12.48 8.31
C GLY A 235 11.22 -10.99 8.56
N VAL A 236 12.23 -10.17 8.22
CA VAL A 236 12.29 -8.73 8.54
C VAL A 236 11.15 -7.92 7.91
N ARG A 237 10.61 -8.33 6.79
CA ARG A 237 9.49 -7.63 6.14
C ARG A 237 8.23 -7.59 7.01
N ALA A 238 8.12 -8.47 8.00
CA ALA A 238 7.04 -8.43 8.97
C ALA A 238 7.03 -7.13 9.81
N LEU A 239 8.14 -6.37 9.90
CA LEU A 239 8.18 -5.03 10.52
C LEU A 239 7.18 -4.06 9.87
N LEU A 240 6.89 -4.19 8.58
CA LEU A 240 5.88 -3.40 7.89
C LEU A 240 4.47 -3.57 8.45
N ASN A 241 4.26 -4.54 9.34
CA ASN A 241 2.98 -4.78 10.01
C ASN A 241 2.83 -4.04 11.35
N LEU A 242 3.66 -3.04 11.66
CA LEU A 242 3.43 -2.17 12.81
C LEU A 242 2.01 -1.56 12.73
N GLY A 243 1.25 -1.67 13.81
CA GLY A 243 -0.13 -1.24 13.88
C GLY A 243 -1.15 -2.17 13.19
N HIS A 244 -0.73 -3.05 12.30
CA HIS A 244 -1.64 -3.87 11.48
C HIS A 244 -2.33 -4.99 12.27
N THR A 245 -1.71 -5.53 13.31
CA THR A 245 -2.33 -6.61 14.11
C THR A 245 -3.68 -6.17 14.68
N PHE A 246 -3.73 -4.99 15.31
CA PHE A 246 -4.97 -4.44 15.82
C PHE A 246 -5.73 -3.66 14.74
N GLY A 247 -5.04 -3.02 13.79
CA GLY A 247 -5.65 -2.31 12.68
C GLY A 247 -6.55 -3.21 11.83
N HIS A 248 -6.08 -4.38 11.42
CA HIS A 248 -6.91 -5.36 10.68
C HIS A 248 -8.10 -5.85 11.53
N GLY A 249 -7.90 -5.97 12.85
CA GLY A 249 -8.99 -6.27 13.77
C GLY A 249 -10.09 -5.20 13.72
N ILE A 250 -9.69 -3.91 13.76
CA ILE A 250 -10.59 -2.76 13.67
C ILE A 250 -11.28 -2.71 12.29
N GLU A 251 -10.53 -2.86 11.19
CA GLU A 251 -11.13 -2.91 9.85
C GLU A 251 -12.22 -3.98 9.75
N LYS A 252 -11.93 -5.19 10.21
CA LYS A 252 -12.87 -6.31 10.13
C LYS A 252 -14.09 -6.12 11.05
N ALA A 253 -13.86 -5.67 12.28
CA ALA A 253 -14.94 -5.43 13.25
C ALA A 253 -15.86 -4.26 12.85
N SER A 254 -15.32 -3.25 12.16
CA SER A 254 -16.09 -2.15 11.57
C SER A 254 -16.76 -2.49 10.23
N HIS A 255 -16.76 -3.75 9.79
CA HIS A 255 -17.20 -4.12 8.44
C HIS A 255 -16.56 -3.29 7.32
N PHE A 256 -15.28 -2.92 7.51
CA PHE A 256 -14.48 -2.09 6.62
C PHE A 256 -14.97 -0.64 6.43
N GLU A 257 -15.77 -0.13 7.36
CA GLU A 257 -16.14 1.30 7.40
C GLU A 257 -14.97 2.18 7.84
N VAL A 258 -14.08 1.66 8.71
CA VAL A 258 -12.84 2.35 9.08
C VAL A 258 -11.79 2.09 8.02
N HIS A 259 -11.31 3.18 7.39
CA HIS A 259 -10.27 3.10 6.35
C HIS A 259 -8.95 2.57 6.89
N HIS A 260 -8.20 1.87 6.04
CA HIS A 260 -6.98 1.14 6.38
C HIS A 260 -5.97 1.97 7.18
N GLY A 261 -5.54 3.13 6.68
CA GLY A 261 -4.56 3.97 7.37
C GLY A 261 -5.06 4.56 8.69
N TYR A 262 -6.39 4.76 8.83
CA TYR A 262 -7.02 5.13 10.10
C TYR A 262 -6.92 3.98 11.10
N ALA A 263 -7.24 2.78 10.66
CA ALA A 263 -7.16 1.58 11.49
C ALA A 263 -5.71 1.29 11.90
N VAL A 264 -4.73 1.46 10.99
CA VAL A 264 -3.30 1.32 11.27
C VAL A 264 -2.84 2.36 12.30
N ALA A 265 -3.26 3.62 12.17
CA ALA A 265 -2.94 4.69 13.14
C ALA A 265 -3.44 4.35 14.54
N ILE A 266 -4.70 3.93 14.68
CA ILE A 266 -5.26 3.46 15.96
C ILE A 266 -4.50 2.23 16.46
N GLY A 267 -4.22 1.28 15.57
CA GLY A 267 -3.50 0.06 15.91
C GLY A 267 -2.07 0.32 16.40
N MET A 268 -1.38 1.34 15.87
CA MET A 268 -0.08 1.78 16.39
C MET A 268 -0.21 2.34 17.81
N VAL A 269 -1.24 3.15 18.09
CA VAL A 269 -1.47 3.70 19.44
C VAL A 269 -1.78 2.59 20.43
N LEU A 270 -2.66 1.65 20.08
CA LEU A 270 -3.00 0.52 20.95
C LEU A 270 -1.76 -0.34 21.26
N MET A 271 -0.96 -0.65 20.24
CA MET A 271 0.29 -1.41 20.43
C MET A 271 1.28 -0.64 21.31
N ALA A 272 1.43 0.67 21.11
CA ALA A 272 2.31 1.52 21.93
C ALA A 272 1.82 1.64 23.37
N GLN A 273 0.50 1.70 23.62
CA GLN A 273 -0.07 1.67 24.97
C GLN A 273 0.28 0.36 25.70
N GLY A 274 0.11 -0.77 25.01
CA GLY A 274 0.55 -2.06 25.52
C GLY A 274 2.05 -2.10 25.82
N ALA A 275 2.88 -1.60 24.92
CA ALA A 275 4.32 -1.55 25.08
C ALA A 275 4.75 -0.70 26.32
N VAL A 276 4.08 0.43 26.56
CA VAL A 276 4.32 1.24 27.80
C VAL A 276 3.94 0.44 29.04
N LYS A 277 2.80 -0.25 29.02
CA LYS A 277 2.35 -1.06 30.16
C LYS A 277 3.32 -2.22 30.46
N HIS A 278 3.91 -2.80 29.43
CA HIS A 278 4.92 -3.85 29.54
C HIS A 278 6.34 -3.32 29.87
N GLY A 279 6.53 -1.98 29.96
CA GLY A 279 7.84 -1.37 30.20
C GLY A 279 8.79 -1.45 29.00
N GLU A 280 8.26 -1.66 27.81
CA GLU A 280 9.02 -1.80 26.55
C GLU A 280 9.16 -0.46 25.80
N LEU A 281 8.29 0.52 26.10
CA LEU A 281 8.28 1.85 25.51
C LEU A 281 8.11 2.91 26.60
N ASP A 282 8.80 4.04 26.47
CA ASP A 282 8.59 5.19 27.35
C ASP A 282 7.24 5.87 27.10
N ALA A 283 6.57 6.31 28.16
CA ALA A 283 5.28 7.02 28.07
C ALA A 283 5.38 8.31 27.23
N GLU A 284 6.52 9.01 27.25
CA GLU A 284 6.77 10.19 26.41
C GLU A 284 6.73 9.85 24.92
N ALA A 285 7.25 8.68 24.51
CA ALA A 285 7.22 8.23 23.13
C ALA A 285 5.80 7.94 22.66
N LEU A 286 4.94 7.38 23.52
CA LEU A 286 3.51 7.21 23.24
C LEU A 286 2.79 8.55 23.02
N GLU A 287 3.03 9.53 23.89
CA GLU A 287 2.38 10.84 23.75
C GLU A 287 2.86 11.58 22.50
N LYS A 288 4.13 11.46 22.12
CA LYS A 288 4.64 11.97 20.83
C LYS A 288 3.96 11.29 19.63
N LEU A 289 3.78 9.97 19.69
CA LEU A 289 3.07 9.24 18.63
C LEU A 289 1.63 9.73 18.47
N LYS A 290 0.89 9.87 19.59
CA LYS A 290 -0.48 10.39 19.56
C LYS A 290 -0.54 11.79 18.96
N ALA A 291 0.31 12.70 19.42
CA ALA A 291 0.38 14.06 18.92
C ALA A 291 0.70 14.11 17.41
N LEU A 292 1.59 13.23 16.94
CA LEU A 292 1.91 13.13 15.51
C LEU A 292 0.72 12.64 14.69
N ILE A 293 -0.01 11.62 15.15
CA ILE A 293 -1.21 11.08 14.51
C ILE A 293 -2.30 12.16 14.43
N GLU A 294 -2.56 12.86 15.53
CA GLU A 294 -3.56 13.93 15.61
C GLU A 294 -3.17 15.14 14.73
N ALA A 295 -1.88 15.47 14.63
CA ALA A 295 -1.40 16.53 13.74
C ALA A 295 -1.65 16.24 12.25
N HIS A 296 -1.88 14.96 11.90
CA HIS A 296 -2.27 14.51 10.56
C HIS A 296 -3.77 14.24 10.43
N ASP A 297 -4.58 14.72 11.37
CA ASP A 297 -6.04 14.56 11.43
C ASP A 297 -6.48 13.07 11.40
N LEU A 298 -5.69 12.20 12.00
CA LEU A 298 -5.98 10.79 12.18
C LEU A 298 -6.47 10.51 13.61
N PRO A 299 -7.34 9.51 13.81
CA PRO A 299 -7.81 9.14 15.14
C PRO A 299 -6.76 8.37 15.94
N THR A 300 -6.77 8.58 17.26
CA THR A 300 -5.95 7.85 18.24
C THR A 300 -6.77 6.85 19.06
N THR A 301 -8.08 6.82 18.87
CA THR A 301 -9.02 5.96 19.61
C THR A 301 -10.05 5.33 18.68
N THR A 302 -10.73 4.29 19.16
CA THR A 302 -11.82 3.62 18.47
C THR A 302 -12.97 3.30 19.42
N THR A 303 -14.17 3.17 18.88
CA THR A 303 -15.36 2.67 19.60
C THR A 303 -15.48 1.14 19.53
N ILE A 304 -14.67 0.47 18.71
CA ILE A 304 -14.61 -1.00 18.62
C ILE A 304 -14.04 -1.54 19.93
N THR A 305 -14.71 -2.52 20.51
CA THR A 305 -14.29 -3.12 21.78
C THR A 305 -13.02 -3.95 21.63
N LYS A 306 -12.31 -4.13 22.74
CA LYS A 306 -11.10 -4.98 22.77
C LYS A 306 -11.39 -6.41 22.36
N GLU A 307 -12.53 -6.93 22.80
CA GLU A 307 -13.00 -8.28 22.52
C GLU A 307 -13.24 -8.48 21.02
N GLU A 308 -13.85 -7.49 20.34
CA GLU A 308 -14.06 -7.50 18.88
C GLU A 308 -12.75 -7.44 18.10
N ILE A 309 -11.82 -6.56 18.53
CA ILE A 309 -10.49 -6.46 17.90
C ILE A 309 -9.74 -7.77 18.03
N LEU A 310 -9.70 -8.37 19.24
CA LEU A 310 -8.99 -9.64 19.48
C LEU A 310 -9.64 -10.82 18.75
N ALA A 311 -10.97 -10.88 18.71
CA ALA A 311 -11.69 -11.93 17.98
C ALA A 311 -11.35 -11.87 16.47
N ALA A 312 -11.29 -10.67 15.92
CA ALA A 312 -10.93 -10.46 14.52
C ALA A 312 -9.44 -10.76 14.24
N ALA A 313 -8.52 -10.39 15.16
CA ALA A 313 -7.07 -10.61 15.04
C ALA A 313 -6.67 -12.10 15.12
N LYS A 314 -7.39 -12.93 15.88
CA LYS A 314 -7.16 -14.39 15.96
C LYS A 314 -7.31 -15.11 14.63
N HIS A 315 -8.06 -14.55 13.69
CA HIS A 315 -8.26 -15.10 12.34
C HIS A 315 -7.25 -14.57 11.32
N ASP A 316 -6.27 -13.73 11.73
CA ASP A 316 -5.23 -13.25 10.83
C ASP A 316 -4.25 -14.39 10.50
N LYS A 317 -3.80 -14.44 9.24
CA LYS A 317 -2.88 -15.44 8.65
C LYS A 317 -1.51 -15.57 9.36
N LYS A 318 -1.18 -14.66 10.27
CA LYS A 318 0.10 -14.61 10.97
C LYS A 318 0.18 -15.53 12.18
N SER A 319 -0.91 -16.22 12.53
CA SER A 319 -0.93 -17.21 13.59
C SER A 319 -0.39 -18.56 13.09
N GLU A 320 0.83 -18.88 13.46
CA GLU A 320 1.39 -20.23 13.32
C GLU A 320 1.06 -21.03 14.60
N GLY A 321 -0.11 -21.66 14.64
CA GLY A 321 -0.54 -22.43 15.82
C GLY A 321 -0.94 -21.53 17.01
N ALA A 322 -0.21 -21.67 18.14
CA ALA A 322 -0.51 -20.95 19.40
C ALA A 322 0.14 -19.55 19.49
N THR A 323 0.97 -19.17 18.53
CA THR A 323 1.74 -17.91 18.57
C THR A 323 1.47 -17.02 17.36
N ILE A 324 1.75 -15.73 17.53
CA ILE A 324 1.64 -14.70 16.49
C ILE A 324 2.87 -13.80 16.53
N LYS A 325 3.37 -13.36 15.37
CA LYS A 325 4.37 -12.30 15.27
C LYS A 325 3.69 -10.94 15.36
N ILE A 326 4.15 -10.11 16.26
CA ILE A 326 3.72 -8.70 16.41
C ILE A 326 4.91 -7.77 16.22
N VAL A 327 4.61 -6.51 15.90
CA VAL A 327 5.61 -5.44 15.82
C VAL A 327 5.35 -4.49 16.98
N VAL A 328 6.34 -4.31 17.84
CA VAL A 328 6.23 -3.51 19.07
C VAL A 328 7.18 -2.31 18.95
N PRO A 329 6.69 -1.08 19.12
CA PRO A 329 7.58 0.07 19.25
C PRO A 329 8.33 0.02 20.58
N THR A 330 9.67 0.09 20.50
CA THR A 330 10.54 0.00 21.70
C THR A 330 11.23 1.33 22.04
N ARG A 331 11.20 2.28 21.11
CA ARG A 331 11.55 3.69 21.32
C ARG A 331 10.89 4.55 20.23
N TYR A 332 10.87 5.84 20.43
CA TYR A 332 10.36 6.76 19.42
C TYR A 332 11.15 6.62 18.11
N GLY A 333 10.45 6.24 17.04
CA GLY A 333 11.04 6.01 15.71
C GLY A 333 11.61 4.61 15.47
N HIS A 334 11.47 3.67 16.40
CA HIS A 334 11.99 2.31 16.24
C HIS A 334 11.01 1.25 16.74
N SER A 335 10.97 0.12 16.04
CA SER A 335 10.13 -1.01 16.41
C SER A 335 10.84 -2.34 16.17
N GLU A 336 10.44 -3.35 16.92
CA GLU A 336 11.03 -4.69 16.89
C GLU A 336 9.96 -5.76 16.67
N LEU A 337 10.38 -6.89 16.09
CA LEU A 337 9.55 -8.08 15.96
C LEU A 337 9.56 -8.87 17.26
N LYS A 338 8.39 -9.27 17.70
CA LYS A 338 8.20 -10.14 18.87
C LYS A 338 7.25 -11.29 18.53
N VAL A 339 7.58 -12.49 19.00
CA VAL A 339 6.67 -13.64 18.91
C VAL A 339 6.00 -13.79 20.27
N VAL A 340 4.67 -13.77 20.29
CA VAL A 340 3.86 -13.86 21.51
C VAL A 340 2.77 -14.91 21.35
N THR A 341 2.23 -15.41 22.46
CA THR A 341 1.00 -16.20 22.45
C THR A 341 -0.23 -15.30 22.23
N HIS A 342 -1.37 -15.89 21.90
CA HIS A 342 -2.63 -15.15 21.81
C HIS A 342 -3.07 -14.57 23.17
N GLU A 343 -2.68 -15.20 24.27
CA GLU A 343 -2.92 -14.70 25.63
C GLU A 343 -2.08 -13.48 25.92
N GLU A 344 -0.78 -13.53 25.58
CA GLU A 344 0.11 -12.39 25.70
C GLU A 344 -0.30 -11.23 24.78
N LEU A 345 -0.75 -11.50 23.56
CA LEU A 345 -1.28 -10.45 22.68
C LEU A 345 -2.44 -9.70 23.33
N ALA A 346 -3.33 -10.39 24.02
CA ALA A 346 -4.46 -9.74 24.70
C ALA A 346 -4.01 -8.74 25.77
N THR A 347 -2.87 -9.00 26.44
CA THR A 347 -2.35 -8.09 27.47
C THR A 347 -1.85 -6.74 26.93
N TYR A 348 -1.59 -6.63 25.62
CA TYR A 348 -1.27 -5.36 24.97
C TYR A 348 -2.49 -4.46 24.76
N LEU A 349 -3.71 -5.01 24.84
CA LEU A 349 -4.96 -4.25 24.75
C LEU A 349 -5.61 -3.95 26.12
N ASP A 350 -5.14 -4.54 27.20
CA ASP A 350 -5.65 -4.29 28.56
C ASP A 350 -5.25 -2.87 29.08
#